data_dfe7a70069d24dd7f29578713bef27c1
#
_entry.id   dfe7a70069d24dd7f29578713bef27c1
#
_cell.length_a   1.000
_cell.length_b   1.000
_cell.length_c   1.000
_cell.angle_alpha   90.00
_cell.angle_beta   90.00
_cell.angle_gamma   90.00
#
_symmetry.space_group_name_H-M   'P 1'
#
loop_
_entity.id
_entity.type
_entity.pdbx_description
1 polymer ?
#
loop_
_entity_poly.entity_id
_entity_poly.type
_entity_poly.pdbx_seq_one_letter_code
_entity_poly.pdbx_strand_id
1 'polypeptide(L)'
;LSFNNIWSFPENLFCALTNLVYLNVSSNRLQDVSDLGFRERAMHQALISEQDLPPPSSQPAPHSSCSLDIEVLDASSNHFVLMPENGFMALRRLKELHIHDNEISMVADKALAGLKQLQIIDISNNKIVALPQDLFKDCRPVIKEIYLQNNSISVLSPSLFANLDQLLALDLSNNHLTSTWINEN
;
A
#
# COMPACT_ATOMS: atom_id res chain seq x y z
N LEU A 1 3.87 -13.04 12.91
CA LEU A 1 4.86 -12.07 13.45
C LEU A 1 4.18 -10.92 14.22
N SER A 2 2.85 -10.99 14.40
CA SER A 2 2.06 -10.01 15.15
C SER A 2 2.43 -9.95 16.65
N PHE A 3 2.05 -8.83 17.30
CA PHE A 3 2.26 -8.59 18.74
C PHE A 3 3.73 -8.71 19.17
N ASN A 4 4.62 -8.02 18.47
CA ASN A 4 6.05 -7.96 18.79
C ASN A 4 6.53 -6.49 18.87
N ASN A 5 7.83 -6.30 18.99
CA ASN A 5 8.46 -4.99 19.00
C ASN A 5 9.32 -4.76 17.75
N ILE A 6 8.86 -5.22 16.59
CA ILE A 6 9.63 -5.18 15.35
C ILE A 6 9.58 -3.76 14.77
N TRP A 7 10.74 -3.19 14.47
CA TRP A 7 10.90 -1.86 13.88
C TRP A 7 11.06 -1.91 12.36
N SER A 8 11.74 -2.96 11.88
CA SER A 8 11.95 -3.19 10.46
C SER A 8 12.31 -4.64 10.20
N PHE A 9 12.11 -5.08 8.97
CA PHE A 9 12.59 -6.37 8.48
C PHE A 9 13.80 -6.14 7.57
N PRO A 10 14.80 -7.04 7.60
CA PRO A 10 15.89 -7.01 6.63
C PRO A 10 15.36 -7.07 5.20
N GLU A 11 16.03 -6.37 4.28
CA GLU A 11 15.68 -6.43 2.86
C GLU A 11 15.67 -7.89 2.36
N ASN A 12 14.67 -8.21 1.57
CA ASN A 12 14.49 -9.54 0.97
C ASN A 12 14.33 -10.70 1.96
N LEU A 13 14.03 -10.44 3.24
CA LEU A 13 13.81 -11.50 4.23
C LEU A 13 12.80 -12.54 3.75
N PHE A 14 11.71 -12.10 3.14
CA PHE A 14 10.62 -12.96 2.71
C PHE A 14 10.83 -13.62 1.35
N CYS A 15 11.88 -13.22 0.60
CA CYS A 15 12.12 -13.71 -0.77
C CYS A 15 12.38 -15.21 -0.87
N ALA A 16 12.92 -15.82 0.20
CA ALA A 16 13.11 -17.27 0.27
C ALA A 16 11.82 -18.06 0.56
N LEU A 17 10.75 -17.37 0.95
CA LEU A 17 9.48 -17.97 1.34
C LEU A 17 8.51 -17.98 0.16
N THR A 18 8.86 -18.68 -0.90
CA THR A 18 8.16 -18.67 -2.19
C THR A 18 6.70 -19.12 -2.14
N ASN A 19 6.28 -19.80 -1.07
CA ASN A 19 4.91 -20.25 -0.86
C ASN A 19 4.17 -19.44 0.23
N LEU A 20 4.74 -18.31 0.66
CA LEU A 20 4.09 -17.48 1.68
C LEU A 20 2.94 -16.70 1.05
N VAL A 21 1.71 -17.03 1.47
CA VAL A 21 0.47 -16.40 0.96
C VAL A 21 -0.07 -15.38 1.95
N TYR A 22 0.03 -15.63 3.24
CA TYR A 22 -0.48 -14.77 4.31
C TYR A 22 0.67 -14.27 5.19
N LEU A 23 0.84 -12.95 5.24
CA LEU A 23 1.82 -12.31 6.12
C LEU A 23 1.12 -11.40 7.11
N ASN A 24 1.21 -11.72 8.40
CA ASN A 24 0.72 -10.88 9.47
C ASN A 24 1.90 -10.30 10.27
N VAL A 25 2.04 -8.97 10.20
CA VAL A 25 3.02 -8.15 10.93
C VAL A 25 2.34 -7.09 11.78
N SER A 26 1.06 -7.28 12.08
CA SER A 26 0.26 -6.34 12.88
C SER A 26 0.80 -6.18 14.30
N SER A 27 0.41 -5.09 14.95
CA SER A 27 0.77 -4.81 16.35
C SER A 27 2.29 -4.88 16.59
N ASN A 28 3.03 -4.10 15.81
CA ASN A 28 4.48 -3.94 15.89
C ASN A 28 4.84 -2.44 15.96
N ARG A 29 6.06 -2.07 15.57
CA ARG A 29 6.57 -0.69 15.61
C ARG A 29 7.07 -0.21 14.24
N LEU A 30 6.51 -0.73 13.17
CA LEU A 30 6.86 -0.34 11.80
C LEU A 30 6.37 1.10 11.55
N GLN A 31 7.19 1.94 10.94
CA GLN A 31 6.88 3.36 10.71
C GLN A 31 6.76 3.70 9.23
N ASP A 32 7.50 3.00 8.39
CA ASP A 32 7.52 3.19 6.94
C ASP A 32 7.23 1.87 6.21
N VAL A 33 6.62 1.96 5.04
CA VAL A 33 6.35 0.77 4.20
C VAL A 33 7.65 0.08 3.79
N SER A 34 8.77 0.80 3.70
CA SER A 34 10.09 0.21 3.47
C SER A 34 10.56 -0.70 4.62
N ASP A 35 10.04 -0.50 5.84
CA ASP A 35 10.33 -1.36 6.99
C ASP A 35 9.81 -2.79 6.82
N LEU A 36 8.89 -3.01 5.88
CA LEU A 36 8.41 -4.33 5.50
C LEU A 36 9.46 -5.16 4.73
N GLY A 37 10.56 -4.57 4.31
CA GLY A 37 11.63 -5.27 3.62
C GLY A 37 11.31 -5.70 2.17
N PHE A 38 10.21 -5.18 1.57
CA PHE A 38 9.78 -5.48 0.21
C PHE A 38 10.47 -4.55 -0.80
N ARG A 39 11.77 -4.60 -0.96
CA ARG A 39 12.44 -3.75 -1.94
C ARG A 39 12.45 -4.34 -3.34
N GLU A 40 11.84 -3.63 -4.29
CA GLU A 40 12.13 -3.78 -5.72
C GLU A 40 13.27 -2.80 -6.10
N ARG A 41 14.26 -3.30 -6.83
CA ARG A 41 15.44 -2.53 -7.30
C ARG A 41 15.11 -1.26 -8.10
N ALA A 42 13.88 -1.10 -8.57
CA ALA A 42 13.45 0.00 -9.42
C ALA A 42 13.55 1.39 -8.75
N MET A 43 13.46 1.48 -7.42
CA MET A 43 13.55 2.77 -6.74
C MET A 43 14.99 3.31 -6.63
N HIS A 44 15.99 2.45 -6.62
CA HIS A 44 17.39 2.91 -6.48
C HIS A 44 17.99 3.38 -7.80
N GLN A 45 17.51 2.88 -8.94
CA GLN A 45 18.00 3.28 -10.26
C GLN A 45 17.51 4.66 -10.72
N ALA A 46 16.39 5.14 -10.19
CA ALA A 46 15.86 6.46 -10.55
C ALA A 46 16.61 7.64 -9.91
N LEU A 47 17.47 7.37 -8.92
CA LEU A 47 18.23 8.41 -8.18
C LEU A 47 19.73 8.43 -8.47
N ILE A 48 20.24 7.49 -9.26
CA ILE A 48 21.65 7.44 -9.64
C ILE A 48 21.76 7.80 -11.12
N SER A 49 22.50 8.87 -11.43
CA SER A 49 22.83 9.20 -12.82
C SER A 49 23.64 8.07 -13.45
N GLU A 50 23.50 7.84 -14.77
CA GLU A 50 24.25 6.79 -15.50
C GLU A 50 25.78 6.92 -15.34
N GLN A 51 26.27 8.07 -14.89
CA GLN A 51 27.69 8.36 -14.68
C GLN A 51 28.25 7.85 -13.35
N ASP A 52 27.39 7.52 -12.38
CA ASP A 52 27.77 7.07 -11.05
C ASP A 52 27.65 5.54 -10.87
N LEU A 53 27.36 4.80 -11.94
CA LEU A 53 27.28 3.34 -11.91
C LEU A 53 28.68 2.71 -11.76
N PRO A 54 28.88 1.80 -10.78
CA PRO A 54 30.12 1.05 -10.66
C PRO A 54 30.33 0.16 -11.90
N PRO A 55 31.60 -0.14 -12.25
CA PRO A 55 31.89 -0.95 -13.44
C PRO A 55 31.26 -2.34 -13.36
N PRO A 56 30.88 -2.94 -14.50
CA PRO A 56 30.08 -4.18 -14.54
C PRO A 56 30.72 -5.38 -13.82
N SER A 57 32.04 -5.34 -13.60
CA SER A 57 32.78 -6.38 -12.86
C SER A 57 32.59 -6.32 -11.32
N SER A 58 32.09 -5.21 -10.79
CA SER A 58 31.84 -5.01 -9.35
C SER A 58 30.33 -5.02 -9.01
N GLN A 59 29.46 -5.21 -10.00
CA GLN A 59 28.04 -5.36 -9.74
C GLN A 59 27.78 -6.74 -9.11
N PRO A 60 27.10 -6.82 -7.96
CA PRO A 60 26.63 -8.10 -7.47
C PRO A 60 25.78 -8.76 -8.55
N ALA A 61 25.89 -10.08 -8.70
CA ALA A 61 25.12 -10.86 -9.67
C ALA A 61 23.65 -10.40 -9.69
N PRO A 62 22.97 -10.41 -10.86
CA PRO A 62 21.57 -10.03 -10.91
C PRO A 62 20.82 -10.93 -9.94
N HIS A 63 20.53 -10.38 -8.75
CA HIS A 63 19.74 -11.09 -7.77
C HIS A 63 18.40 -11.38 -8.42
N SER A 64 17.99 -12.64 -8.42
CA SER A 64 16.67 -13.07 -8.87
C SER A 64 15.62 -12.10 -8.32
N SER A 65 14.79 -11.58 -9.20
CA SER A 65 13.68 -10.71 -8.78
C SER A 65 12.91 -11.44 -7.68
N CYS A 66 12.89 -10.87 -6.49
CA CYS A 66 12.08 -11.39 -5.41
C CYS A 66 10.61 -11.31 -5.83
N SER A 67 10.02 -12.44 -6.17
CA SER A 67 8.59 -12.54 -6.42
C SER A 67 7.94 -13.03 -5.14
N LEU A 68 7.13 -12.17 -4.53
CA LEU A 68 6.38 -12.50 -3.33
C LEU A 68 4.97 -12.93 -3.74
N ASP A 69 4.59 -14.14 -3.35
CA ASP A 69 3.27 -14.70 -3.63
C ASP A 69 2.23 -14.35 -2.53
N ILE A 70 2.52 -13.28 -1.76
CA ILE A 70 1.65 -12.80 -0.69
C ILE A 70 0.33 -12.33 -1.30
N GLU A 71 -0.75 -12.94 -0.86
CA GLU A 71 -2.13 -12.59 -1.23
C GLU A 71 -2.81 -11.75 -0.14
N VAL A 72 -2.42 -11.92 1.12
CA VAL A 72 -2.98 -11.19 2.25
C VAL A 72 -1.83 -10.61 3.08
N LEU A 73 -1.84 -9.28 3.23
CA LEU A 73 -0.93 -8.54 4.12
C LEU A 73 -1.74 -7.88 5.23
N ASP A 74 -1.47 -8.27 6.46
CA ASP A 74 -1.96 -7.57 7.64
C ASP A 74 -0.80 -6.82 8.32
N ALA A 75 -0.79 -5.51 8.15
CA ALA A 75 0.15 -4.56 8.74
C ALA A 75 -0.57 -3.54 9.65
N SER A 76 -1.74 -3.91 10.17
CA SER A 76 -2.54 -3.08 11.06
C SER A 76 -1.86 -2.83 12.41
N SER A 77 -2.32 -1.81 13.14
CA SER A 77 -1.82 -1.50 14.49
C SER A 77 -0.29 -1.34 14.54
N ASN A 78 0.22 -0.53 13.64
CA ASN A 78 1.63 -0.11 13.59
C ASN A 78 1.71 1.43 13.68
N HIS A 79 2.77 2.04 13.21
CA HIS A 79 2.98 3.49 13.24
C HIS A 79 3.22 4.07 11.84
N PHE A 80 2.66 3.48 10.80
CA PHE A 80 2.79 4.01 9.46
C PHE A 80 2.17 5.41 9.36
N VAL A 81 2.90 6.34 8.75
CA VAL A 81 2.45 7.75 8.60
C VAL A 81 2.11 8.11 7.16
N LEU A 82 2.56 7.30 6.21
CA LEU A 82 2.44 7.55 4.77
C LEU A 82 2.20 6.24 4.02
N MET A 83 1.33 6.26 3.01
CA MET A 83 1.32 5.27 1.93
C MET A 83 2.10 5.84 0.74
N PRO A 84 3.36 5.45 0.53
CA PRO A 84 4.23 6.05 -0.49
C PRO A 84 3.88 5.56 -1.90
N GLU A 85 4.34 6.29 -2.91
CA GLU A 85 4.25 5.81 -4.30
C GLU A 85 4.94 4.45 -4.45
N ASN A 86 4.25 3.52 -5.12
CA ASN A 86 4.74 2.18 -5.42
C ASN A 86 5.17 1.35 -4.19
N GLY A 87 4.74 1.74 -2.97
CA GLY A 87 5.19 1.10 -1.73
C GLY A 87 4.90 -0.40 -1.64
N PHE A 88 3.85 -0.85 -2.29
CA PHE A 88 3.43 -2.26 -2.30
C PHE A 88 3.65 -2.95 -3.66
N MET A 89 4.39 -2.33 -4.59
CA MET A 89 4.52 -2.79 -5.97
C MET A 89 5.13 -4.20 -6.11
N ALA A 90 5.92 -4.65 -5.11
CA ALA A 90 6.46 -6.01 -5.05
C ALA A 90 5.36 -7.07 -4.82
N LEU A 91 4.21 -6.70 -4.28
CA LEU A 91 3.12 -7.61 -3.89
C LEU A 91 2.09 -7.78 -5.02
N ARG A 92 2.51 -8.24 -6.18
CA ARG A 92 1.67 -8.30 -7.40
C ARG A 92 0.47 -9.23 -7.29
N ARG A 93 0.47 -10.15 -6.33
CA ARG A 93 -0.62 -11.10 -6.06
C ARG A 93 -1.53 -10.68 -4.92
N LEU A 94 -1.28 -9.48 -4.33
CA LEU A 94 -2.02 -9.03 -3.17
C LEU A 94 -3.51 -8.89 -3.50
N LYS A 95 -4.34 -9.55 -2.69
CA LYS A 95 -5.80 -9.52 -2.75
C LYS A 95 -6.39 -8.73 -1.59
N GLU A 96 -5.73 -8.77 -0.43
CA GLU A 96 -6.20 -8.10 0.78
C GLU A 96 -5.05 -7.31 1.42
N LEU A 97 -5.28 -6.02 1.65
CA LEU A 97 -4.38 -5.11 2.35
C LEU A 97 -5.08 -4.56 3.58
N HIS A 98 -4.62 -4.96 4.76
CA HIS A 98 -5.06 -4.43 6.04
C HIS A 98 -3.95 -3.57 6.64
N ILE A 99 -4.18 -2.25 6.71
CA ILE A 99 -3.25 -1.25 7.25
C ILE A 99 -4.00 -0.26 8.14
N HIS A 100 -5.11 -0.72 8.73
CA HIS A 100 -5.94 0.03 9.67
C HIS A 100 -5.22 0.24 11.02
N ASP A 101 -5.76 1.13 11.86
CA ASP A 101 -5.18 1.44 13.18
C ASP A 101 -3.71 1.85 13.08
N ASN A 102 -3.42 2.82 12.20
CA ASN A 102 -2.11 3.40 12.01
C ASN A 102 -2.17 4.94 12.14
N GLU A 103 -1.13 5.63 11.73
CA GLU A 103 -1.04 7.09 11.78
C GLU A 103 -1.00 7.73 10.39
N ILE A 104 -1.51 7.02 9.37
CA ILE A 104 -1.43 7.45 7.98
C ILE A 104 -2.24 8.74 7.80
N SER A 105 -1.54 9.80 7.43
CA SER A 105 -2.14 11.10 7.10
C SER A 105 -2.10 11.42 5.62
N MET A 106 -1.21 10.77 4.87
CA MET A 106 -1.00 11.00 3.44
C MET A 106 -1.01 9.69 2.66
N VAL A 107 -1.72 9.70 1.53
CA VAL A 107 -1.74 8.62 0.53
C VAL A 107 -1.23 9.20 -0.77
N ALA A 108 -0.12 8.69 -1.30
CA ALA A 108 0.47 9.18 -2.54
C ALA A 108 -0.33 8.72 -3.78
N ASP A 109 -0.21 9.45 -4.90
CA ASP A 109 -0.98 9.22 -6.13
C ASP A 109 -0.92 7.78 -6.66
N LYS A 110 0.23 7.14 -6.51
CA LYS A 110 0.48 5.78 -6.99
C LYS A 110 0.69 4.78 -5.84
N ALA A 111 0.08 5.03 -4.67
CA ALA A 111 0.26 4.17 -3.51
C ALA A 111 -0.15 2.71 -3.76
N LEU A 112 -1.19 2.48 -4.56
CA LEU A 112 -1.70 1.14 -4.93
C LEU A 112 -1.30 0.69 -6.34
N ALA A 113 -0.30 1.36 -6.96
CA ALA A 113 0.12 1.01 -8.32
C ALA A 113 0.61 -0.44 -8.41
N GLY A 114 0.20 -1.12 -9.47
CA GLY A 114 0.57 -2.52 -9.74
C GLY A 114 -0.26 -3.57 -9.00
N LEU A 115 -1.10 -3.20 -8.05
CA LEU A 115 -1.94 -4.12 -7.27
C LEU A 115 -3.20 -4.55 -8.03
N LYS A 116 -3.02 -5.20 -9.17
CA LYS A 116 -4.11 -5.55 -10.11
C LYS A 116 -5.07 -6.63 -9.60
N GLN A 117 -4.75 -7.28 -8.47
CA GLN A 117 -5.59 -8.32 -7.86
C GLN A 117 -6.22 -7.89 -6.54
N LEU A 118 -6.00 -6.63 -6.11
CA LEU A 118 -6.47 -6.14 -4.82
C LEU A 118 -8.01 -6.08 -4.81
N GLN A 119 -8.60 -6.86 -3.90
CA GLN A 119 -10.05 -6.98 -3.73
C GLN A 119 -10.55 -6.29 -2.47
N ILE A 120 -9.76 -6.30 -1.42
CA ILE A 120 -10.11 -5.72 -0.13
C ILE A 120 -8.99 -4.77 0.32
N ILE A 121 -9.37 -3.55 0.68
CA ILE A 121 -8.47 -2.61 1.33
C ILE A 121 -9.12 -2.06 2.59
N ASP A 122 -8.41 -2.20 3.71
CA ASP A 122 -8.80 -1.60 4.98
C ASP A 122 -7.71 -0.62 5.45
N ILE A 123 -8.01 0.66 5.33
CA ILE A 123 -7.21 1.79 5.82
C ILE A 123 -8.00 2.64 6.83
N SER A 124 -8.95 2.03 7.51
CA SER A 124 -9.75 2.65 8.56
C SER A 124 -8.89 3.03 9.79
N ASN A 125 -9.46 3.84 10.68
CA ASN A 125 -8.78 4.25 11.91
C ASN A 125 -7.38 4.83 11.64
N ASN A 126 -7.32 5.80 10.74
CA ASN A 126 -6.10 6.52 10.37
C ASN A 126 -6.32 8.05 10.48
N LYS A 127 -5.45 8.85 9.93
CA LYS A 127 -5.50 10.33 9.95
C LYS A 127 -5.63 10.92 8.54
N ILE A 128 -6.17 10.16 7.58
CA ILE A 128 -6.23 10.53 6.15
C ILE A 128 -7.18 11.71 5.97
N VAL A 129 -6.72 12.77 5.30
CA VAL A 129 -7.54 13.97 5.04
C VAL A 129 -8.07 14.04 3.62
N ALA A 130 -7.38 13.42 2.66
CA ALA A 130 -7.77 13.35 1.26
C ALA A 130 -7.21 12.09 0.60
N LEU A 131 -7.85 11.67 -0.48
CA LEU A 131 -7.41 10.53 -1.30
C LEU A 131 -7.11 11.00 -2.73
N PRO A 132 -6.07 10.45 -3.37
CA PRO A 132 -5.78 10.72 -4.78
C PRO A 132 -6.94 10.27 -5.68
N GLN A 133 -7.26 11.06 -6.69
CA GLN A 133 -8.35 10.80 -7.63
C GLN A 133 -8.27 9.43 -8.31
N ASP A 134 -7.06 8.99 -8.66
CA ASP A 134 -6.81 7.75 -9.39
C ASP A 134 -6.28 6.61 -8.49
N LEU A 135 -6.47 6.71 -7.17
CA LEU A 135 -5.94 5.74 -6.20
C LEU A 135 -6.25 4.29 -6.57
N PHE A 136 -7.50 4.01 -6.98
CA PHE A 136 -7.97 2.64 -7.30
C PHE A 136 -7.80 2.25 -8.77
N LYS A 137 -7.08 3.06 -9.59
CA LYS A 137 -6.98 2.86 -11.04
C LYS A 137 -6.61 1.43 -11.44
N ASP A 138 -5.60 0.84 -10.82
CA ASP A 138 -5.07 -0.47 -11.20
C ASP A 138 -5.91 -1.64 -10.68
N CYS A 139 -6.64 -1.46 -9.58
CA CYS A 139 -7.51 -2.49 -8.99
C CYS A 139 -9.01 -2.30 -9.32
N ARG A 140 -9.39 -1.28 -10.09
CA ARG A 140 -10.80 -1.02 -10.47
C ARG A 140 -11.60 -2.25 -10.87
N PRO A 141 -11.09 -3.14 -11.74
CA PRO A 141 -11.89 -4.27 -12.21
C PRO A 141 -12.18 -5.35 -11.17
N VAL A 142 -11.48 -5.33 -10.03
CA VAL A 142 -11.49 -6.43 -9.07
C VAL A 142 -11.77 -6.02 -7.63
N ILE A 143 -11.70 -4.72 -7.31
CA ILE A 143 -11.90 -4.21 -5.95
C ILE A 143 -13.36 -4.45 -5.52
N LYS A 144 -13.55 -5.00 -4.32
CA LYS A 144 -14.86 -5.37 -3.77
C LYS A 144 -15.19 -4.64 -2.48
N GLU A 145 -14.19 -4.38 -1.66
CA GLU A 145 -14.42 -3.82 -0.33
C GLU A 145 -13.40 -2.72 -0.04
N ILE A 146 -13.89 -1.55 0.39
CA ILE A 146 -13.09 -0.38 0.74
C ILE A 146 -13.56 0.13 2.10
N TYR A 147 -12.66 0.07 3.08
CA TYR A 147 -12.90 0.52 4.44
C TYR A 147 -12.06 1.76 4.74
N LEU A 148 -12.73 2.90 4.93
CA LEU A 148 -12.17 4.24 5.12
C LEU A 148 -12.71 4.92 6.39
N GLN A 149 -13.50 4.21 7.19
CA GLN A 149 -14.14 4.78 8.37
C GLN A 149 -13.11 5.27 9.40
N ASN A 150 -13.53 6.21 10.24
CA ASN A 150 -12.69 6.78 11.29
C ASN A 150 -11.39 7.40 10.73
N ASN A 151 -11.53 8.28 9.74
CA ASN A 151 -10.45 9.10 9.20
C ASN A 151 -10.83 10.59 9.31
N SER A 152 -10.08 11.47 8.66
CA SER A 152 -10.37 12.91 8.62
C SER A 152 -10.70 13.40 7.21
N ILE A 153 -11.26 12.52 6.36
CA ILE A 153 -11.52 12.82 4.96
C ILE A 153 -12.62 13.88 4.88
N SER A 154 -12.32 15.00 4.26
CA SER A 154 -13.25 16.13 4.09
C SER A 154 -13.71 16.31 2.64
N VAL A 155 -12.92 15.85 1.69
CA VAL A 155 -13.18 15.98 0.25
C VAL A 155 -12.88 14.67 -0.45
N LEU A 156 -13.75 14.29 -1.37
CA LEU A 156 -13.56 13.15 -2.28
C LEU A 156 -13.72 13.64 -3.72
N SER A 157 -12.84 13.20 -4.61
CA SER A 157 -13.04 13.43 -6.04
C SER A 157 -14.25 12.61 -6.52
N PRO A 158 -15.17 13.19 -7.33
CA PRO A 158 -16.30 12.45 -7.89
C PRO A 158 -15.89 11.21 -8.70
N SER A 159 -14.69 11.23 -9.29
CA SER A 159 -14.17 10.12 -10.09
C SER A 159 -13.46 9.01 -9.28
N LEU A 160 -13.23 9.23 -7.98
CA LEU A 160 -12.47 8.28 -7.13
C LEU A 160 -13.06 6.87 -7.16
N PHE A 161 -14.39 6.77 -7.06
CA PHE A 161 -15.12 5.49 -7.07
C PHE A 161 -15.77 5.17 -8.42
N ALA A 162 -15.48 5.94 -9.46
CA ALA A 162 -16.02 5.69 -10.78
C ALA A 162 -15.53 4.36 -11.37
N ASN A 163 -16.45 3.60 -11.98
CA ASN A 163 -16.17 2.32 -12.64
C ASN A 163 -15.59 1.24 -11.69
N LEU A 164 -15.97 1.27 -10.41
CA LEU A 164 -15.70 0.18 -9.47
C LEU A 164 -16.86 -0.84 -9.54
N ASP A 165 -17.00 -1.51 -10.67
CA ASP A 165 -18.18 -2.32 -11.01
C ASP A 165 -18.37 -3.56 -10.12
N GLN A 166 -17.33 -3.96 -9.39
CA GLN A 166 -17.35 -5.10 -8.46
C GLN A 166 -17.48 -4.67 -6.98
N LEU A 167 -17.63 -3.36 -6.72
CA LEU A 167 -17.67 -2.86 -5.33
C LEU A 167 -18.95 -3.33 -4.62
N LEU A 168 -18.77 -4.03 -3.51
CA LEU A 168 -19.84 -4.59 -2.66
C LEU A 168 -19.97 -3.83 -1.34
N ALA A 169 -18.87 -3.32 -0.80
CA ALA A 169 -18.85 -2.60 0.48
C ALA A 169 -17.97 -1.35 0.39
N LEU A 170 -18.52 -0.23 0.85
CA LEU A 170 -17.81 1.04 1.02
C LEU A 170 -18.21 1.63 2.37
N ASP A 171 -17.27 1.76 3.29
CA ASP A 171 -17.49 2.43 4.56
C ASP A 171 -16.68 3.73 4.65
N LEU A 172 -17.38 4.85 4.74
CA LEU A 172 -16.87 6.21 4.89
C LEU A 172 -17.33 6.84 6.20
N SER A 173 -17.91 6.06 7.10
CA SER A 173 -18.46 6.56 8.36
C SER A 173 -17.39 7.24 9.22
N ASN A 174 -17.81 8.15 10.09
CA ASN A 174 -16.92 8.88 10.99
C ASN A 174 -15.75 9.58 10.26
N ASN A 175 -16.07 10.31 9.20
CA ASN A 175 -15.18 11.21 8.47
C ASN A 175 -15.73 12.66 8.56
N HIS A 176 -15.10 13.60 7.90
CA HIS A 176 -15.50 15.03 7.91
C HIS A 176 -16.16 15.47 6.59
N LEU A 177 -16.77 14.52 5.87
CA LEU A 177 -17.43 14.81 4.59
C LEU A 177 -18.59 15.79 4.79
N THR A 178 -18.69 16.78 3.91
CA THR A 178 -19.77 17.76 3.87
C THR A 178 -20.56 17.62 2.58
N SER A 179 -21.80 18.10 2.54
CA SER A 179 -22.68 17.98 1.37
C SER A 179 -22.24 18.75 0.13
N THR A 180 -21.16 19.55 0.21
CA THR A 180 -20.66 20.39 -0.89
C THR A 180 -20.04 19.59 -2.05
N TRP A 181 -19.58 18.37 -1.82
CA TRP A 181 -19.00 17.52 -2.88
C TRP A 181 -20.03 16.93 -3.86
N ILE A 182 -21.33 17.02 -3.55
CA ILE A 182 -22.43 16.48 -4.39
C ILE A 182 -22.85 17.44 -5.50
N ASN A 183 -22.50 18.72 -5.44
CA ASN A 183 -23.08 19.79 -6.26
C ASN A 183 -22.16 20.31 -7.39
N GLU A 184 -21.05 19.69 -7.69
CA GLU A 184 -20.16 20.11 -8.80
C GLU A 184 -20.30 19.17 -10.01
N ASN A 185 -21.51 19.04 -10.55
CA ASN A 185 -21.81 18.50 -11.89
C ASN A 185 -22.75 19.40 -12.64
#